data_21c64c19a01534a46e617ef211c4f144
#
_entry.id   21c64c19a01534a46e617ef211c4f144
#
_cell.length_a   1.000
_cell.length_b   1.000
_cell.length_c   1.000
_cell.angle_alpha   90.00
_cell.angle_beta   90.00
_cell.angle_gamma   90.00
#
_symmetry.space_group_name_H-M   'P 1'
#
loop_
_entity.id
_entity.type
_entity.pdbx_description
1 polymer ?
#
loop_
_entity_poly.entity_id
_entity_poly.type
_entity_poly.pdbx_seq_one_letter_code
_entity_poly.pdbx_strand_id
1 'polypeptide(L)'
;PHDWFQNGRKSSLHLAIDDATGEALCGWFMPAECLEGYVHMLEILVTKYGIPENIYCDRHTILINPKDGELTNFGHMCEDLGINIIAANTPQAKGKIEKWNNTIQNRLINDIKRYNIKSIDELNIFFNDYYCNYLNQKYAYEPKEDDSAFVPLDNIDLSNILCIRSTRTILNGNMISWNNNYYQILDKD
;
A
#
# COMPACT_ATOMS: atom_id res chain seq x y z
N PRO A 1 6.98 -12.52 0.97
CA PRO A 1 6.09 -13.37 1.80
C PRO A 1 6.87 -14.07 2.92
N HIS A 2 6.31 -14.11 4.14
CA HIS A 2 6.94 -14.67 5.33
C HIS A 2 5.91 -15.44 6.15
N ASP A 3 6.34 -16.49 6.89
CA ASP A 3 5.47 -17.29 7.78
C ASP A 3 5.41 -16.62 9.16
N TRP A 4 4.57 -15.59 9.29
CA TRP A 4 4.44 -14.78 10.50
C TRP A 4 3.89 -15.54 11.70
N PHE A 5 3.01 -16.50 11.46
CA PHE A 5 2.36 -17.30 12.51
C PHE A 5 3.08 -18.62 12.81
N GLN A 6 4.15 -18.94 12.06
CA GLN A 6 4.90 -20.21 12.15
C GLN A 6 3.98 -21.45 12.03
N ASN A 7 3.03 -21.38 11.12
CA ASN A 7 2.05 -22.44 10.86
C ASN A 7 2.19 -23.07 9.45
N GLY A 8 3.27 -22.75 8.73
CA GLY A 8 3.54 -23.20 7.37
C GLY A 8 2.85 -22.36 6.29
N ARG A 9 2.05 -21.36 6.65
CA ARG A 9 1.37 -20.47 5.69
C ARG A 9 2.08 -19.13 5.65
N LYS A 10 2.56 -18.76 4.46
CA LYS A 10 3.18 -17.45 4.24
C LYS A 10 2.13 -16.41 3.92
N SER A 11 2.36 -15.17 4.38
CA SER A 11 1.62 -13.99 3.96
C SER A 11 2.57 -12.83 3.67
N SER A 12 2.11 -11.85 2.92
CA SER A 12 2.90 -10.70 2.47
C SER A 12 2.55 -9.47 3.27
N LEU A 13 3.55 -8.71 3.67
CA LEU A 13 3.41 -7.37 4.25
C LEU A 13 3.63 -6.33 3.16
N HIS A 14 2.67 -5.44 2.99
CA HIS A 14 2.77 -4.20 2.21
C HIS A 14 3.11 -3.09 3.21
N LEU A 15 4.26 -2.44 3.07
CA LEU A 15 4.81 -1.54 4.08
C LEU A 15 5.16 -0.19 3.48
N ALA A 16 4.73 0.89 4.13
CA ALA A 16 5.15 2.25 3.83
C ALA A 16 6.14 2.75 4.90
N ILE A 17 7.23 3.33 4.43
CA ILE A 17 8.29 3.89 5.27
C ILE A 17 8.56 5.31 4.82
N ASP A 18 8.70 6.22 5.78
CA ASP A 18 9.19 7.56 5.50
C ASP A 18 10.70 7.55 5.27
N ASP A 19 11.13 8.07 4.14
CA ASP A 19 12.56 8.12 3.81
C ASP A 19 13.32 9.18 4.63
N ALA A 20 12.67 10.24 5.05
CA ALA A 20 13.29 11.33 5.81
C ALA A 20 13.59 10.93 7.25
N THR A 21 12.65 10.26 7.93
CA THR A 21 12.75 9.88 9.34
C THR A 21 13.07 8.40 9.55
N GLY A 22 12.95 7.59 8.51
CA GLY A 22 13.03 6.14 8.62
C GLY A 22 11.87 5.52 9.39
N GLU A 23 10.77 6.22 9.64
CA GLU A 23 9.60 5.70 10.33
C GLU A 23 8.84 4.68 9.48
N ALA A 24 8.36 3.61 10.12
CA ALA A 24 7.31 2.77 9.58
C ALA A 24 5.97 3.51 9.75
N LEU A 25 5.40 3.99 8.66
CA LEU A 25 4.16 4.77 8.70
C LEU A 25 2.94 3.88 8.86
N CYS A 26 2.83 2.87 8.03
CA CYS A 26 1.75 1.88 8.09
C CYS A 26 2.14 0.60 7.34
N GLY A 27 1.37 -0.46 7.54
CA GLY A 27 1.51 -1.69 6.78
C GLY A 27 0.24 -2.51 6.73
N TRP A 28 0.13 -3.39 5.72
CA TRP A 28 -1.02 -4.26 5.56
C TRP A 28 -0.61 -5.66 5.16
N PHE A 29 -1.06 -6.65 5.91
CA PHE A 29 -0.79 -8.06 5.66
C PHE A 29 -1.91 -8.68 4.82
N MET A 30 -1.52 -9.43 3.79
CA MET A 30 -2.42 -10.18 2.92
C MET A 30 -1.89 -11.60 2.74
N PRO A 31 -2.74 -12.60 2.42
CA PRO A 31 -2.30 -13.96 2.14
C PRO A 31 -1.23 -14.05 1.05
N ALA A 32 -1.26 -13.13 0.08
CA ALA A 32 -0.27 -13.00 -0.98
C ALA A 32 -0.01 -11.51 -1.29
N GLU A 33 1.06 -11.24 -2.01
CA GLU A 33 1.29 -9.90 -2.56
C GLU A 33 0.25 -9.62 -3.66
N CYS A 34 -0.56 -8.58 -3.48
CA CYS A 34 -1.67 -8.26 -4.36
C CYS A 34 -2.00 -6.77 -4.35
N LEU A 35 -2.73 -6.33 -5.36
CA LEU A 35 -3.19 -4.94 -5.49
C LEU A 35 -3.97 -4.48 -4.25
N GLU A 36 -4.87 -5.31 -3.74
CA GLU A 36 -5.70 -5.00 -2.58
C GLU A 36 -4.87 -4.62 -1.35
N GLY A 37 -3.76 -5.31 -1.09
CA GLY A 37 -2.85 -5.00 0.01
C GLY A 37 -2.18 -3.62 -0.14
N TYR A 38 -1.83 -3.24 -1.37
CA TYR A 38 -1.29 -1.91 -1.66
C TYR A 38 -2.37 -0.83 -1.52
N VAL A 39 -3.60 -1.11 -1.92
CA VAL A 39 -4.73 -0.18 -1.75
C VAL A 39 -5.01 0.09 -0.28
N HIS A 40 -5.12 -0.94 0.55
CA HIS A 40 -5.31 -0.76 2.00
C HIS A 40 -4.15 -0.01 2.66
N MET A 41 -2.92 -0.32 2.29
CA MET A 41 -1.75 0.42 2.78
C MET A 41 -1.82 1.90 2.38
N LEU A 42 -2.14 2.21 1.12
CA LEU A 42 -2.26 3.57 0.63
C LEU A 42 -3.40 4.34 1.31
N GLU A 43 -4.56 3.70 1.50
CA GLU A 43 -5.70 4.27 2.21
C GLU A 43 -5.33 4.70 3.64
N ILE A 44 -4.66 3.81 4.39
CA ILE A 44 -4.19 4.12 5.75
C ILE A 44 -3.17 5.27 5.70
N LEU A 45 -2.23 5.23 4.76
CA LEU A 45 -1.19 6.24 4.61
C LEU A 45 -1.80 7.63 4.40
N VAL A 46 -2.66 7.78 3.39
CA VAL A 46 -3.21 9.10 3.03
C VAL A 46 -4.22 9.61 4.08
N THR A 47 -4.95 8.70 4.73
CA THR A 47 -5.91 9.07 5.78
C THR A 47 -5.21 9.53 7.05
N LYS A 48 -4.09 8.89 7.42
CA LYS A 48 -3.41 9.16 8.69
C LYS A 48 -2.37 10.29 8.59
N TYR A 49 -1.66 10.37 7.47
CA TYR A 49 -0.52 11.28 7.30
C TYR A 49 -0.75 12.35 6.23
N GLY A 50 -1.71 12.15 5.34
CA GLY A 50 -1.91 12.95 4.14
C GLY A 50 -1.31 12.31 2.89
N ILE A 51 -1.45 12.99 1.77
CA ILE A 51 -0.98 12.53 0.46
C ILE A 51 0.52 12.81 0.37
N PRO A 52 1.39 11.80 0.21
CA PRO A 52 2.81 12.02 0.03
C PRO A 52 3.08 12.64 -1.35
N GLU A 53 4.01 13.59 -1.44
CA GLU A 53 4.42 14.16 -2.72
C GLU A 53 5.04 13.11 -3.64
N ASN A 54 5.80 12.18 -3.06
CA ASN A 54 6.52 11.17 -3.82
C ASN A 54 6.41 9.78 -3.17
N ILE A 55 6.30 8.74 -4.00
CA ILE A 55 6.44 7.34 -3.59
C ILE A 55 7.62 6.72 -4.33
N TYR A 56 8.56 6.15 -3.57
CA TYR A 56 9.63 5.31 -4.11
C TYR A 56 9.18 3.85 -4.09
N CYS A 57 9.22 3.18 -5.22
CA CYS A 57 8.89 1.76 -5.32
C CYS A 57 10.00 1.00 -6.05
N ASP A 58 10.42 -0.14 -5.48
CA ASP A 58 11.44 -1.01 -6.10
C ASP A 58 10.87 -1.88 -7.23
N ARG A 59 9.55 -2.05 -7.24
CA ARG A 59 8.84 -2.84 -8.26
C ARG A 59 8.05 -1.93 -9.18
N HIS A 60 8.72 -1.49 -10.22
CA HIS A 60 8.09 -0.71 -11.27
C HIS A 60 6.81 -1.38 -11.85
N THR A 61 6.76 -2.72 -11.82
CA THR A 61 5.64 -3.51 -12.32
C THR A 61 4.32 -3.36 -11.55
N ILE A 62 4.36 -2.85 -10.31
CA ILE A 62 3.11 -2.56 -9.58
C ILE A 62 2.49 -1.25 -10.02
N LEU A 63 3.28 -0.36 -10.60
CA LEU A 63 2.90 0.98 -11.01
C LEU A 63 2.68 1.06 -12.52
N ILE A 64 3.53 0.38 -13.28
CA ILE A 64 3.53 0.39 -14.74
C ILE A 64 3.49 -1.05 -15.23
N ASN A 65 2.60 -1.32 -16.16
CA ASN A 65 2.50 -2.61 -16.80
C ASN A 65 3.70 -2.81 -17.75
N PRO A 66 4.53 -3.84 -17.56
CA PRO A 66 5.73 -4.05 -18.36
C PRO A 66 5.44 -4.46 -19.82
N LYS A 67 4.20 -4.80 -20.16
CA LYS A 67 3.82 -5.25 -21.51
C LYS A 67 3.53 -4.10 -22.46
N ASP A 68 2.92 -3.05 -21.95
CA ASP A 68 2.43 -1.91 -22.76
C ASP A 68 2.97 -0.56 -22.28
N GLY A 69 3.58 -0.50 -21.09
CA GLY A 69 4.10 0.72 -20.50
C GLY A 69 3.03 1.63 -19.89
N GLU A 70 1.77 1.17 -19.83
CA GLU A 70 0.68 1.92 -19.24
C GLU A 70 0.67 1.80 -17.70
N LEU A 71 0.02 2.75 -17.03
CA LEU A 71 -0.18 2.68 -15.59
C LEU A 71 -1.05 1.47 -15.24
N THR A 72 -0.69 0.81 -14.14
CA THR A 72 -1.57 -0.18 -13.51
C THR A 72 -2.70 0.53 -12.75
N ASN A 73 -3.66 -0.23 -12.21
CA ASN A 73 -4.67 0.36 -11.33
C ASN A 73 -4.05 1.11 -10.15
N PHE A 74 -2.99 0.59 -9.54
CA PHE A 74 -2.29 1.29 -8.45
C PHE A 74 -1.57 2.55 -8.95
N GLY A 75 -0.97 2.50 -10.13
CA GLY A 75 -0.37 3.68 -10.77
C GLY A 75 -1.39 4.78 -11.01
N HIS A 76 -2.59 4.46 -11.51
CA HIS A 76 -3.67 5.43 -11.69
C HIS A 76 -4.17 6.01 -10.36
N MET A 77 -4.27 5.22 -9.29
CA MET A 77 -4.63 5.71 -7.96
C MET A 77 -3.61 6.75 -7.47
N CYS A 78 -2.32 6.48 -7.65
CA CYS A 78 -1.26 7.43 -7.31
C CYS A 78 -1.34 8.71 -8.15
N GLU A 79 -1.55 8.58 -9.47
CA GLU A 79 -1.71 9.72 -10.39
C GLU A 79 -2.90 10.59 -10.00
N ASP A 80 -4.06 9.99 -9.70
CA ASP A 80 -5.27 10.72 -9.28
C ASP A 80 -5.10 11.46 -7.95
N LEU A 81 -4.27 10.94 -7.06
CA LEU A 81 -3.88 11.60 -5.81
C LEU A 81 -2.79 12.66 -6.02
N GLY A 82 -2.25 12.81 -7.22
CA GLY A 82 -1.14 13.73 -7.50
C GLY A 82 0.21 13.26 -6.94
N ILE A 83 0.35 11.97 -6.63
CA ILE A 83 1.59 11.39 -6.09
C ILE A 83 2.57 11.14 -7.23
N ASN A 84 3.77 11.72 -7.14
CA ASN A 84 4.85 11.40 -8.08
C ASN A 84 5.45 10.03 -7.78
N ILE A 85 5.57 9.22 -8.81
CA ILE A 85 6.13 7.89 -8.71
C ILE A 85 7.59 7.93 -9.12
N ILE A 86 8.49 7.53 -8.24
CA ILE A 86 9.92 7.48 -8.48
C ILE A 86 10.36 6.01 -8.46
N ALA A 87 10.81 5.51 -9.61
CA ALA A 87 11.38 4.17 -9.68
C ALA A 87 12.69 4.13 -8.88
N ALA A 88 12.74 3.29 -7.86
CA ALA A 88 13.93 3.12 -7.01
C ALA A 88 15.02 2.34 -7.76
N ASN A 89 15.83 3.06 -8.52
CA ASN A 89 16.94 2.48 -9.29
C ASN A 89 18.24 2.41 -8.49
N THR A 90 18.27 2.93 -7.25
CA THR A 90 19.50 3.00 -6.43
C THR A 90 19.48 1.97 -5.30
N PRO A 91 20.64 1.35 -4.98
CA PRO A 91 20.76 0.44 -3.85
C PRO A 91 20.38 1.07 -2.50
N GLN A 92 20.60 2.39 -2.35
CA GLN A 92 20.32 3.12 -1.10
C GLN A 92 18.83 3.17 -0.80
N ALA A 93 17.98 3.42 -1.81
CA ALA A 93 16.51 3.43 -1.64
C ALA A 93 15.97 2.06 -1.23
N LYS A 94 16.60 0.98 -1.71
CA LYS A 94 16.23 -0.40 -1.35
C LYS A 94 16.69 -0.79 0.05
N GLY A 95 17.85 -0.28 0.49
CA GLY A 95 18.48 -0.66 1.75
C GLY A 95 17.62 -0.36 2.98
N LYS A 96 16.85 0.72 2.99
CA LYS A 96 15.95 1.08 4.10
C LYS A 96 14.79 0.10 4.24
N ILE A 97 14.11 -0.19 3.15
CA ILE A 97 13.00 -1.17 3.11
C ILE A 97 13.48 -2.58 3.49
N GLU A 98 14.64 -3.00 2.99
CA GLU A 98 15.24 -4.30 3.33
C GLU A 98 15.59 -4.38 4.82
N LYS A 99 16.17 -3.32 5.38
CA LYS A 99 16.47 -3.24 6.82
C LYS A 99 15.19 -3.36 7.66
N TRP A 100 14.12 -2.67 7.28
CA TRP A 100 12.83 -2.76 7.97
C TRP A 100 12.21 -4.14 7.86
N ASN A 101 12.19 -4.73 6.67
CA ASN A 101 11.70 -6.08 6.46
C ASN A 101 12.45 -7.08 7.36
N ASN A 102 13.77 -7.00 7.43
CA ASN A 102 14.57 -7.84 8.31
C ASN A 102 14.26 -7.60 9.81
N THR A 103 14.11 -6.34 10.20
CA THR A 103 13.77 -5.99 11.59
C THR A 103 12.42 -6.54 11.99
N ILE A 104 11.40 -6.35 11.14
CA ILE A 104 10.04 -6.85 11.37
C ILE A 104 10.02 -8.38 11.40
N GLN A 105 10.63 -9.04 10.43
CA GLN A 105 10.69 -10.50 10.35
C GLN A 105 11.31 -11.14 11.59
N ASN A 106 12.37 -10.54 12.13
CA ASN A 106 13.07 -11.07 13.31
C ASN A 106 12.33 -10.83 14.64
N ARG A 107 11.43 -9.85 14.72
CA ARG A 107 10.80 -9.42 15.97
C ARG A 107 9.32 -9.73 16.05
N LEU A 108 8.57 -9.42 14.99
CA LEU A 108 7.11 -9.50 14.97
C LEU A 108 6.59 -10.90 15.30
N ILE A 109 7.30 -11.96 14.88
CA ILE A 109 6.92 -13.35 15.18
C ILE A 109 6.81 -13.60 16.70
N ASN A 110 7.75 -13.07 17.47
CA ASN A 110 7.72 -13.22 18.93
C ASN A 110 6.60 -12.38 19.55
N ASP A 111 6.36 -11.20 19.00
CA ASP A 111 5.30 -10.31 19.49
C ASP A 111 3.91 -10.86 19.13
N ILE A 112 3.72 -11.45 17.94
CA ILE A 112 2.49 -12.18 17.58
C ILE A 112 2.14 -13.23 18.66
N LYS A 113 3.12 -14.02 19.09
CA LYS A 113 2.93 -15.02 20.15
C LYS A 113 2.64 -14.36 21.49
N ARG A 114 3.41 -13.33 21.84
CA ARG A 114 3.30 -12.62 23.14
C ARG A 114 1.94 -11.97 23.31
N TYR A 115 1.39 -11.38 22.25
CA TYR A 115 0.09 -10.71 22.26
C TYR A 115 -1.06 -11.63 21.84
N ASN A 116 -0.78 -12.93 21.62
CA ASN A 116 -1.76 -13.95 21.26
C ASN A 116 -2.59 -13.60 20.01
N ILE A 117 -1.95 -13.00 19.01
CA ILE A 117 -2.56 -12.64 17.73
C ILE A 117 -2.76 -13.90 16.88
N LYS A 118 -3.96 -14.15 16.37
CA LYS A 118 -4.33 -15.43 15.73
C LYS A 118 -4.74 -15.31 14.26
N SER A 119 -5.05 -14.11 13.79
CA SER A 119 -5.49 -13.88 12.42
C SER A 119 -4.72 -12.73 11.74
N ILE A 120 -4.79 -12.69 10.41
CA ILE A 120 -4.24 -11.58 9.63
C ILE A 120 -4.96 -10.27 9.98
N ASP A 121 -6.27 -10.32 10.23
CA ASP A 121 -7.05 -9.13 10.58
C ASP A 121 -6.62 -8.54 11.92
N GLU A 122 -6.47 -9.39 12.95
CA GLU A 122 -5.90 -8.98 14.24
C GLU A 122 -4.49 -8.42 14.09
N LEU A 123 -3.67 -9.03 13.20
CA LEU A 123 -2.32 -8.58 12.95
C LEU A 123 -2.30 -7.21 12.27
N ASN A 124 -3.20 -6.94 11.34
CA ASN A 124 -3.34 -5.64 10.68
C ASN A 124 -3.69 -4.53 11.68
N ILE A 125 -4.63 -4.79 12.57
CA ILE A 125 -5.01 -3.86 13.64
C ILE A 125 -3.81 -3.61 14.57
N PHE A 126 -3.21 -4.68 15.11
CA PHE A 126 -2.06 -4.59 16.01
C PHE A 126 -0.89 -3.82 15.38
N PHE A 127 -0.60 -4.08 14.09
CA PHE A 127 0.52 -3.47 13.40
C PHE A 127 0.36 -1.96 13.26
N ASN A 128 -0.81 -1.49 12.85
CA ASN A 128 -1.05 -0.08 12.58
C ASN A 128 -1.36 0.74 13.84
N ASP A 129 -2.04 0.15 14.82
CA ASP A 129 -2.44 0.87 16.04
C ASP A 129 -1.32 0.93 17.09
N TYR A 130 -0.46 -0.10 17.12
CA TYR A 130 0.57 -0.23 18.16
C TYR A 130 1.98 -0.41 17.61
N TYR A 131 2.17 -1.38 16.68
CA TYR A 131 3.50 -1.90 16.40
C TYR A 131 4.38 -0.91 15.62
N CYS A 132 3.82 -0.15 14.68
CA CYS A 132 4.53 0.92 13.99
C CYS A 132 5.10 1.93 15.00
N ASN A 133 4.29 2.45 15.91
CA ASN A 133 4.72 3.40 16.92
C ASN A 133 5.81 2.81 17.86
N TYR A 134 5.65 1.56 18.26
CA TYR A 134 6.65 0.86 19.09
C TYR A 134 8.00 0.73 18.38
N LEU A 135 7.99 0.44 17.08
CA LEU A 135 9.21 0.35 16.28
C LEU A 135 9.83 1.75 16.08
N ASN A 136 9.03 2.75 15.78
CA ASN A 136 9.50 4.10 15.51
C ASN A 136 10.21 4.72 16.72
N GLN A 137 9.71 4.50 17.93
CA GLN A 137 10.39 4.92 19.16
C GLN A 137 11.82 4.39 19.30
N LYS A 138 12.17 3.28 18.62
CA LYS A 138 13.49 2.65 18.69
C LYS A 138 14.39 2.91 17.51
N TYR A 139 13.82 3.15 16.36
CA TYR A 139 14.54 3.11 15.09
C TYR A 139 14.38 4.34 14.22
N ALA A 140 13.38 5.20 14.49
CA ALA A 140 13.25 6.47 13.81
C ALA A 140 14.36 7.45 14.24
N TYR A 141 14.65 8.38 13.37
CA TYR A 141 15.64 9.44 13.60
C TYR A 141 15.05 10.79 13.17
N GLU A 142 15.62 11.87 13.66
CA GLU A 142 15.20 13.22 13.32
C GLU A 142 15.42 13.49 11.82
N PRO A 143 14.45 14.09 11.13
CA PRO A 143 14.61 14.47 9.74
C PRO A 143 15.68 15.54 9.61
N LYS A 144 16.27 15.64 8.43
CA LYS A 144 17.27 16.69 8.14
C LYS A 144 16.62 18.04 7.83
N GLU A 145 15.39 18.03 7.37
CA GLU A 145 14.59 19.18 6.98
C GLU A 145 13.26 19.11 7.76
N ASP A 146 12.77 20.26 8.22
CA ASP A 146 11.55 20.34 9.03
C ASP A 146 10.26 20.34 8.19
N ASP A 147 10.38 20.56 6.87
CA ASP A 147 9.23 20.62 5.97
C ASP A 147 8.65 19.22 5.71
N SER A 148 7.33 19.11 5.84
CA SER A 148 6.62 17.88 5.55
C SER A 148 6.40 17.70 4.05
N ALA A 149 6.72 16.51 3.51
CA ALA A 149 6.40 16.12 2.14
C ALA A 149 4.99 15.51 2.02
N PHE A 150 4.11 15.72 2.99
CA PHE A 150 2.72 15.28 2.97
C PHE A 150 1.78 16.48 2.82
N VAL A 151 0.84 16.38 1.88
CA VAL A 151 -0.23 17.35 1.66
C VAL A 151 -1.51 16.86 2.37
N PRO A 152 -2.26 17.73 3.07
CA PRO A 152 -3.52 17.33 3.69
C PRO A 152 -4.48 16.67 2.69
N LEU A 153 -5.19 15.62 3.14
CA LEU A 153 -6.16 14.92 2.29
C LEU A 153 -7.39 15.77 1.95
N ASP A 154 -7.68 16.78 2.77
CA ASP A 154 -8.87 17.64 2.65
C ASP A 154 -10.19 16.85 2.42
N ASN A 155 -11.05 17.35 1.50
CA ASN A 155 -12.37 16.76 1.20
C ASN A 155 -12.34 15.80 0.00
N ILE A 156 -11.25 15.08 -0.25
CA ILE A 156 -11.13 14.15 -1.36
C ILE A 156 -11.91 12.86 -1.06
N ASP A 157 -12.82 12.49 -1.97
CA ASP A 157 -13.52 11.20 -1.88
C ASP A 157 -12.63 10.06 -2.39
N LEU A 158 -12.01 9.35 -1.47
CA LEU A 158 -11.12 8.23 -1.77
C LEU A 158 -11.84 7.04 -2.45
N SER A 159 -13.17 6.91 -2.29
CA SER A 159 -13.90 5.76 -2.85
C SER A 159 -13.88 5.73 -4.38
N ASN A 160 -13.77 6.89 -5.02
CA ASN A 160 -13.68 7.04 -6.47
C ASN A 160 -12.24 6.94 -7.00
N ILE A 161 -11.26 7.06 -6.11
CA ILE A 161 -9.82 6.99 -6.44
C ILE A 161 -9.28 5.58 -6.15
N LEU A 162 -9.50 5.08 -4.93
CA LEU A 162 -9.02 3.78 -4.48
C LEU A 162 -9.93 2.65 -4.96
N CYS A 163 -10.17 2.58 -6.27
CA CYS A 163 -11.03 1.61 -6.90
C CYS A 163 -10.35 0.92 -8.10
N ILE A 164 -10.75 -0.33 -8.36
CA ILE A 164 -10.28 -1.08 -9.53
C ILE A 164 -11.00 -0.57 -10.77
N ARG A 165 -10.26 -0.03 -11.71
CA ARG A 165 -10.77 0.40 -13.01
C ARG A 165 -10.57 -0.66 -14.07
N SER A 166 -11.54 -0.79 -14.96
CA SER A 166 -11.40 -1.65 -16.13
C SER A 166 -12.20 -1.12 -17.29
N THR A 167 -11.61 -1.18 -18.49
CA THR A 167 -12.28 -0.81 -19.73
C THR A 167 -13.07 -2.00 -20.26
N ARG A 168 -14.29 -1.76 -20.74
CA ARG A 168 -15.14 -2.75 -21.38
C ARG A 168 -15.67 -2.21 -22.71
N THR A 169 -15.79 -3.10 -23.68
CA THR A 169 -16.44 -2.77 -24.95
C THR A 169 -17.94 -2.72 -24.74
N ILE A 170 -18.57 -1.67 -25.24
CA ILE A 170 -20.02 -1.55 -25.26
C ILE A 170 -20.56 -2.53 -26.31
N LEU A 171 -21.45 -3.41 -25.88
CA LEU A 171 -22.16 -4.38 -26.73
C LEU A 171 -23.45 -3.77 -27.31
N ASN A 172 -24.08 -4.51 -28.24
CA ASN A 172 -25.38 -4.12 -28.79
C ASN A 172 -26.40 -3.89 -27.66
N GLY A 173 -27.21 -2.84 -27.79
CA GLY A 173 -28.23 -2.46 -26.81
C GLY A 173 -27.66 -1.70 -25.59
N ASN A 174 -26.55 -0.98 -25.76
CA ASN A 174 -25.89 -0.20 -24.71
C ASN A 174 -25.56 -1.04 -23.47
N MET A 175 -25.09 -2.26 -23.67
CA MET A 175 -24.74 -3.18 -22.57
C MET A 175 -23.23 -3.32 -22.42
N ILE A 176 -22.79 -3.55 -21.18
CA ILE A 176 -21.43 -4.01 -20.85
C ILE A 176 -21.49 -5.34 -20.12
N SER A 177 -20.50 -6.20 -20.34
CA SER A 177 -20.34 -7.45 -19.59
C SER A 177 -19.25 -7.32 -18.54
N TRP A 178 -19.57 -7.70 -17.30
CA TRP A 178 -18.65 -7.73 -16.15
C TRP A 178 -18.94 -8.92 -15.26
N ASN A 179 -17.94 -9.75 -14.95
CA ASN A 179 -18.04 -10.93 -14.07
C ASN A 179 -19.25 -11.83 -14.42
N ASN A 180 -19.42 -12.16 -15.73
CA ASN A 180 -20.53 -12.95 -16.25
C ASN A 180 -21.94 -12.33 -16.09
N ASN A 181 -22.02 -11.07 -15.68
CA ASN A 181 -23.26 -10.30 -15.65
C ASN A 181 -23.29 -9.28 -16.79
N TYR A 182 -24.49 -8.90 -17.20
CA TYR A 182 -24.71 -7.84 -18.17
C TYR A 182 -25.35 -6.64 -17.50
N TYR A 183 -24.81 -5.46 -17.78
CA TYR A 183 -25.30 -4.19 -17.24
C TYR A 183 -25.70 -3.30 -18.41
N GLN A 184 -26.89 -2.74 -18.36
CA GLN A 184 -27.35 -1.79 -19.35
C GLN A 184 -26.90 -0.37 -18.95
N ILE A 185 -26.26 0.35 -19.87
CA ILE A 185 -25.97 1.76 -19.71
C ILE A 185 -27.23 2.52 -20.02
N LEU A 186 -27.80 3.18 -19.00
CA LEU A 186 -28.97 4.04 -19.17
C LEU A 186 -28.46 5.44 -19.52
N ASP A 187 -29.00 6.02 -20.62
CA ASP A 187 -28.80 7.43 -20.90
C ASP A 187 -29.44 8.22 -19.75
N LYS A 188 -28.69 9.15 -19.16
CA LYS A 188 -29.30 10.16 -18.29
C LYS A 188 -29.90 11.22 -19.20
N ASP A 189 -31.22 11.34 -19.19
CA ASP A 189 -31.95 12.48 -19.75
C ASP A 189 -31.48 13.81 -19.16
#